data_beaa85e76f0dd23d1f8f72be1be722c1
#
_entry.id   beaa85e76f0dd23d1f8f72be1be722c1
#
_cell.length_a   1.000
_cell.length_b   1.000
_cell.length_c   1.000
_cell.angle_alpha   90.00
_cell.angle_beta   90.00
_cell.angle_gamma   90.00
#
_symmetry.space_group_name_H-M   'P 1'
#
loop_
_entity.id
_entity.type
_entity.pdbx_description
1 polymer ?
#
loop_
_entity_poly.entity_id
_entity_poly.type
_entity_poly.pdbx_seq_one_letter_code
_entity_poly.pdbx_strand_id
1 'polypeptide(L)'
;TLKKTNKNYTNYLFLGDSITDFYDLDKYYEGYKVVNSGISGDQTSDILDDLQKRAYVYNPSTIFLLIGTNDYIHHKKEDETVNNIKEIVEKLNKNLPNAKIYLESIYPINNTDDSKISKPMVGIRINDSIKKINSELKKYCNDKNCTYLDMYSLLEDKDGNLKLEYTK
;
A
#
# COMPACT_ATOMS: atom_id res chain seq x y z
N THR A 1 -6.62 -17.87 6.63
CA THR A 1 -6.12 -18.28 7.97
C THR A 1 -4.65 -17.93 8.04
N LEU A 2 -4.31 -16.88 8.80
CA LEU A 2 -2.93 -16.39 8.94
C LEU A 2 -2.10 -17.45 9.67
N LYS A 3 -1.13 -18.03 8.99
CA LYS A 3 -0.21 -19.00 9.60
C LYS A 3 0.72 -18.29 10.57
N LYS A 4 0.71 -18.66 11.84
CA LYS A 4 1.68 -18.22 12.84
C LYS A 4 3.09 -18.59 12.38
N THR A 5 3.90 -17.60 12.08
CA THR A 5 5.31 -17.80 11.74
C THR A 5 6.16 -17.91 12.99
N ASN A 6 7.11 -18.84 12.98
CA ASN A 6 8.02 -19.09 14.09
C ASN A 6 8.99 -17.89 14.26
N LYS A 7 9.26 -17.49 15.51
CA LYS A 7 10.00 -16.27 15.89
C LYS A 7 11.43 -16.11 15.32
N ASN A 8 11.98 -17.13 14.69
CA ASN A 8 13.38 -17.16 14.28
C ASN A 8 13.62 -16.95 12.76
N TYR A 9 12.61 -16.51 12.00
CA TYR A 9 12.75 -16.41 10.56
C TYR A 9 12.41 -15.03 10.05
N THR A 10 13.23 -14.54 9.11
CA THR A 10 12.94 -13.37 8.28
C THR A 10 11.59 -13.55 7.62
N ASN A 11 10.65 -12.67 7.93
CA ASN A 11 9.33 -12.70 7.33
C ASN A 11 9.00 -11.36 6.70
N TYR A 12 8.27 -11.45 5.60
CA TYR A 12 7.80 -10.30 4.83
C TYR A 12 6.32 -10.09 5.12
N LEU A 13 5.97 -8.88 5.55
CA LEU A 13 4.59 -8.47 5.75
C LEU A 13 4.17 -7.56 4.60
N PHE A 14 3.08 -7.92 3.92
CA PHE A 14 2.41 -7.07 2.95
C PHE A 14 1.18 -6.47 3.62
N LEU A 15 1.21 -5.16 3.85
CA LEU A 15 0.20 -4.42 4.59
C LEU A 15 -0.51 -3.45 3.64
N GLY A 16 -1.83 -3.57 3.52
CA GLY A 16 -2.57 -2.73 2.59
C GLY A 16 -4.07 -3.01 2.51
N ASP A 17 -4.64 -2.61 1.39
CA ASP A 17 -6.06 -2.75 1.05
C ASP A 17 -6.34 -3.95 0.12
N SER A 18 -7.34 -3.83 -0.77
CA SER A 18 -7.72 -4.88 -1.72
C SER A 18 -6.61 -5.26 -2.70
N ILE A 19 -5.75 -4.32 -3.08
CA ILE A 19 -4.64 -4.60 -4.00
C ILE A 19 -3.70 -5.62 -3.35
N THR A 20 -3.45 -5.47 -2.07
CA THR A 20 -2.66 -6.42 -1.28
C THR A 20 -3.44 -7.70 -0.99
N ASP A 21 -4.71 -7.59 -0.59
CA ASP A 21 -5.57 -8.72 -0.25
C ASP A 21 -5.66 -9.74 -1.39
N PHE A 22 -5.85 -9.26 -2.62
CA PHE A 22 -5.95 -10.11 -3.81
C PHE A 22 -4.61 -10.49 -4.43
N TYR A 23 -3.49 -10.03 -3.88
CA TYR A 23 -2.18 -10.40 -4.40
C TYR A 23 -1.81 -11.83 -4.02
N ASP A 24 -1.61 -12.68 -5.03
CA ASP A 24 -1.28 -14.09 -4.83
C ASP A 24 0.18 -14.27 -4.39
N LEU A 25 0.43 -14.00 -3.10
CA LEU A 25 1.76 -14.09 -2.51
C LEU A 25 2.31 -15.51 -2.53
N ASP A 26 1.46 -16.51 -2.40
CA ASP A 26 1.90 -17.92 -2.42
C ASP A 26 2.49 -18.28 -3.78
N LYS A 27 1.92 -17.75 -4.85
CA LYS A 27 2.42 -17.96 -6.22
C LYS A 27 3.70 -17.20 -6.51
N TYR A 28 3.76 -15.91 -6.15
CA TYR A 28 4.88 -15.04 -6.56
C TYR A 28 6.05 -15.07 -5.59
N TYR A 29 5.83 -15.53 -4.36
CA TYR A 29 6.86 -15.60 -3.31
C TYR A 29 7.01 -17.01 -2.74
N GLU A 30 6.89 -18.01 -3.62
CA GLU A 30 7.10 -19.41 -3.25
C GLU A 30 8.47 -19.59 -2.56
N GLY A 31 8.48 -20.26 -1.43
CA GLY A 31 9.69 -20.50 -0.62
C GLY A 31 10.07 -19.35 0.33
N TYR A 32 9.38 -18.20 0.26
CA TYR A 32 9.55 -17.11 1.21
C TYR A 32 8.46 -17.17 2.31
N LYS A 33 8.81 -16.68 3.49
CA LYS A 33 7.82 -16.49 4.56
C LYS A 33 7.14 -15.14 4.37
N VAL A 34 5.92 -15.19 3.88
CA VAL A 34 5.12 -14.00 3.59
C VAL A 34 3.83 -14.03 4.40
N VAL A 35 3.41 -12.86 4.84
CA VAL A 35 2.11 -12.62 5.47
C VAL A 35 1.37 -11.61 4.63
N ASN A 36 0.15 -11.98 4.19
CA ASN A 36 -0.75 -11.04 3.54
C ASN A 36 -1.65 -10.41 4.61
N SER A 37 -1.43 -9.13 4.89
CA SER A 37 -2.26 -8.30 5.76
C SER A 37 -3.00 -7.23 4.97
N GLY A 38 -3.48 -7.58 3.80
CA GLY A 38 -4.40 -6.77 3.01
C GLY A 38 -5.84 -7.01 3.43
N ILE A 39 -6.64 -5.94 3.48
CA ILE A 39 -8.09 -6.01 3.69
C ILE A 39 -8.77 -5.12 2.67
N SER A 40 -9.66 -5.72 1.88
CA SER A 40 -10.41 -5.00 0.85
C SER A 40 -11.23 -3.85 1.45
N GLY A 41 -11.11 -2.68 0.83
CA GLY A 41 -11.83 -1.48 1.25
C GLY A 41 -11.13 -0.64 2.32
N ASP A 42 -10.04 -1.13 2.91
CA ASP A 42 -9.34 -0.40 3.96
C ASP A 42 -8.84 0.97 3.51
N GLN A 43 -9.03 1.92 4.40
CA GLN A 43 -8.46 3.25 4.37
C GLN A 43 -7.22 3.34 5.27
N THR A 44 -6.50 4.42 5.18
CA THR A 44 -5.35 4.67 6.07
C THR A 44 -5.72 4.62 7.56
N SER A 45 -6.89 5.14 7.91
CA SER A 45 -7.40 5.09 9.29
C SER A 45 -7.65 3.68 9.80
N ASP A 46 -8.10 2.76 8.95
CA ASP A 46 -8.38 1.38 9.35
C ASP A 46 -7.09 0.64 9.76
N ILE A 47 -6.00 0.87 9.04
CA ILE A 47 -4.68 0.34 9.43
C ILE A 47 -4.19 0.97 10.74
N LEU A 48 -4.32 2.29 10.90
CA LEU A 48 -3.92 3.00 12.12
C LEU A 48 -4.62 2.46 13.36
N ASP A 49 -5.90 2.15 13.23
CA ASP A 49 -6.73 1.71 14.36
C ASP A 49 -6.42 0.28 14.81
N ASP A 50 -5.75 -0.53 13.99
CA ASP A 50 -5.55 -1.96 14.28
C ASP A 50 -4.12 -2.48 14.00
N LEU A 51 -3.11 -1.64 14.15
CA LEU A 51 -1.71 -2.02 13.89
C LEU A 51 -1.25 -3.24 14.70
N GLN A 52 -1.79 -3.45 15.90
CA GLN A 52 -1.47 -4.62 16.71
C GLN A 52 -1.77 -5.92 15.96
N LYS A 53 -2.96 -6.05 15.41
CA LYS A 53 -3.37 -7.26 14.68
C LYS A 53 -2.84 -7.29 13.25
N ARG A 54 -2.69 -6.12 12.64
CA ARG A 54 -2.32 -5.99 11.24
C ARG A 54 -0.83 -6.14 11.00
N ALA A 55 0.01 -5.78 11.96
CA ALA A 55 1.45 -5.77 11.80
C ALA A 55 2.23 -6.34 12.99
N TYR A 56 2.01 -5.83 14.21
CA TYR A 56 2.91 -6.11 15.33
C TYR A 56 2.95 -7.58 15.73
N VAL A 57 1.82 -8.28 15.72
CA VAL A 57 1.73 -9.71 16.08
C VAL A 57 2.60 -10.63 15.20
N TYR A 58 2.94 -10.18 14.01
CA TYR A 58 3.76 -10.96 13.08
C TYR A 58 5.25 -10.73 13.26
N ASN A 59 5.64 -9.69 13.96
CA ASN A 59 7.04 -9.28 14.16
C ASN A 59 7.88 -9.41 12.86
N PRO A 60 7.47 -8.75 11.77
CA PRO A 60 8.14 -8.89 10.49
C PRO A 60 9.52 -8.25 10.49
N SER A 61 10.41 -8.75 9.64
CA SER A 61 11.69 -8.13 9.36
C SER A 61 11.62 -7.09 8.22
N THR A 62 10.61 -7.24 7.36
CA THR A 62 10.38 -6.34 6.22
C THR A 62 8.89 -6.13 6.04
N ILE A 63 8.51 -4.88 5.81
CA ILE A 63 7.12 -4.48 5.58
C ILE A 63 7.02 -3.78 4.24
N PHE A 64 6.09 -4.25 3.40
CA PHE A 64 5.65 -3.54 2.20
C PHE A 64 4.29 -2.92 2.49
N LEU A 65 4.22 -1.59 2.49
CA LEU A 65 3.02 -0.82 2.79
C LEU A 65 2.48 -0.17 1.52
N LEU A 66 1.23 -0.50 1.18
CA LEU A 66 0.48 0.12 0.09
C LEU A 66 -0.94 0.42 0.56
N ILE A 67 -1.24 1.70 0.77
CA ILE A 67 -2.54 2.16 1.28
C ILE A 67 -2.82 3.59 0.83
N GLY A 68 -4.09 3.96 0.72
CA GLY A 68 -4.52 5.34 0.49
C GLY A 68 -5.51 5.50 -0.67
N THR A 69 -5.60 4.54 -1.59
CA THR A 69 -6.52 4.67 -2.74
C THR A 69 -7.99 4.74 -2.31
N ASN A 70 -8.37 4.09 -1.22
CA ASN A 70 -9.76 4.10 -0.72
C ASN A 70 -10.09 5.36 0.07
N ASP A 71 -9.12 6.09 0.56
CA ASP A 71 -9.32 7.38 1.22
C ASP A 71 -10.06 8.37 0.29
N TYR A 72 -9.78 8.31 -1.01
CA TYR A 72 -10.47 9.08 -2.04
C TYR A 72 -11.98 8.84 -2.07
N ILE A 73 -12.40 7.58 -2.07
CA ILE A 73 -13.82 7.21 -2.13
C ILE A 73 -14.58 7.77 -0.93
N HIS A 74 -13.90 7.90 0.19
CA HIS A 74 -14.45 8.43 1.43
C HIS A 74 -14.21 9.94 1.62
N HIS A 75 -13.85 10.64 0.54
CA HIS A 75 -13.66 12.10 0.51
C HIS A 75 -12.63 12.64 1.50
N LYS A 76 -11.65 11.84 1.92
CA LYS A 76 -10.54 12.34 2.71
C LYS A 76 -9.70 13.33 1.90
N LYS A 77 -9.22 14.34 2.58
CA LYS A 77 -8.30 15.32 1.98
C LYS A 77 -6.92 14.68 1.75
N GLU A 78 -6.20 15.20 0.76
CA GLU A 78 -4.85 14.71 0.42
C GLU A 78 -3.90 14.75 1.61
N ASP A 79 -3.90 15.84 2.37
CA ASP A 79 -3.06 16.02 3.56
C ASP A 79 -3.42 15.04 4.69
N GLU A 80 -4.69 14.71 4.86
CA GLU A 80 -5.14 13.71 5.84
C GLU A 80 -4.59 12.32 5.48
N THR A 81 -4.71 11.92 4.22
CA THR A 81 -4.15 10.65 3.73
C THR A 81 -2.63 10.60 3.93
N VAL A 82 -1.92 11.66 3.56
CA VAL A 82 -0.46 11.76 3.75
C VAL A 82 -0.08 11.66 5.22
N ASN A 83 -0.76 12.41 6.09
CA ASN A 83 -0.46 12.42 7.52
C ASN A 83 -0.74 11.06 8.16
N ASN A 84 -1.81 10.38 7.78
CA ASN A 84 -2.12 9.04 8.27
C ASN A 84 -1.04 8.03 7.85
N ILE A 85 -0.56 8.08 6.62
CA ILE A 85 0.51 7.19 6.15
C ILE A 85 1.81 7.47 6.92
N LYS A 86 2.17 8.73 7.14
CA LYS A 86 3.32 9.11 7.95
C LYS A 86 3.20 8.55 9.37
N GLU A 87 2.03 8.67 9.98
CA GLU A 87 1.77 8.14 11.32
C GLU A 87 1.88 6.61 11.36
N ILE A 88 1.38 5.91 10.34
CA ILE A 88 1.56 4.45 10.21
C ILE A 88 3.06 4.11 10.24
N VAL A 89 3.85 4.76 9.38
CA VAL A 89 5.30 4.51 9.30
C VAL A 89 5.99 4.80 10.63
N GLU A 90 5.66 5.89 11.29
CA GLU A 90 6.23 6.25 12.60
C GLU A 90 5.92 5.22 13.68
N LYS A 91 4.66 4.76 13.74
CA LYS A 91 4.24 3.72 14.69
C LYS A 91 4.87 2.37 14.40
N LEU A 92 5.01 2.00 13.12
CA LEU A 92 5.72 0.79 12.72
C LEU A 92 7.19 0.85 13.13
N ASN A 93 7.88 1.95 12.89
CA ASN A 93 9.28 2.13 13.31
C ASN A 93 9.46 2.09 14.83
N LYS A 94 8.52 2.67 15.56
CA LYS A 94 8.56 2.68 17.04
C LYS A 94 8.37 1.29 17.63
N ASN A 95 7.41 0.53 17.12
CA ASN A 95 7.02 -0.75 17.71
C ASN A 95 7.72 -1.96 17.07
N LEU A 96 8.27 -1.78 15.87
CA LEU A 96 9.04 -2.77 15.12
C LEU A 96 10.38 -2.15 14.66
N PRO A 97 11.26 -1.78 15.59
CA PRO A 97 12.44 -0.98 15.26
C PRO A 97 13.45 -1.68 14.35
N ASN A 98 13.38 -3.00 14.26
CA ASN A 98 14.27 -3.81 13.39
C ASN A 98 13.65 -4.11 12.03
N ALA A 99 12.41 -3.72 11.79
CA ALA A 99 11.75 -3.94 10.51
C ALA A 99 12.14 -2.86 9.49
N LYS A 100 12.49 -3.30 8.29
CA LYS A 100 12.68 -2.40 7.15
C LYS A 100 11.33 -2.12 6.49
N ILE A 101 11.02 -0.85 6.25
CA ILE A 101 9.75 -0.44 5.65
C ILE A 101 10.00 0.02 4.22
N TYR A 102 9.28 -0.60 3.28
CA TYR A 102 9.11 -0.14 1.91
C TYR A 102 7.72 0.45 1.76
N LEU A 103 7.65 1.75 1.44
CA LEU A 103 6.41 2.44 1.16
C LEU A 103 6.21 2.51 -0.35
N GLU A 104 5.21 1.82 -0.84
CA GLU A 104 4.82 1.88 -2.25
C GLU A 104 4.02 3.15 -2.52
N SER A 105 4.30 3.81 -3.64
CA SER A 105 3.45 4.88 -4.14
C SER A 105 2.04 4.36 -4.42
N ILE A 106 1.02 5.17 -4.21
CA ILE A 106 -0.35 4.84 -4.62
C ILE A 106 -0.37 4.69 -6.15
N TYR A 107 -1.00 3.62 -6.62
CA TYR A 107 -1.03 3.27 -8.03
C TYR A 107 -1.87 4.25 -8.85
N PRO A 108 -1.54 4.46 -10.14
CA PRO A 108 -2.39 5.22 -11.03
C PRO A 108 -3.74 4.53 -11.23
N ILE A 109 -4.73 5.31 -11.62
CA ILE A 109 -6.01 4.79 -12.13
C ILE A 109 -6.11 5.03 -13.63
N ASN A 110 -6.98 4.30 -14.30
CA ASN A 110 -7.34 4.55 -15.69
C ASN A 110 -8.82 4.95 -15.74
N ASN A 111 -9.08 6.18 -16.17
CA ASN A 111 -10.43 6.72 -16.31
C ASN A 111 -10.77 7.05 -17.77
N THR A 112 -10.13 6.38 -18.72
CA THR A 112 -10.46 6.50 -20.14
C THR A 112 -11.78 5.78 -20.45
N ASP A 113 -12.31 5.96 -21.67
CA ASP A 113 -13.55 5.33 -22.10
C ASP A 113 -13.34 3.93 -22.72
N ASP A 114 -12.20 3.30 -22.43
CA ASP A 114 -11.94 1.92 -22.86
C ASP A 114 -12.91 0.96 -22.18
N SER A 115 -13.41 -0.01 -22.95
CA SER A 115 -14.42 -0.98 -22.47
C SER A 115 -13.94 -1.88 -21.34
N LYS A 116 -12.64 -1.99 -21.13
CA LYS A 116 -12.05 -2.73 -20.00
C LYS A 116 -12.14 -1.99 -18.68
N ILE A 117 -12.45 -0.69 -18.71
CA ILE A 117 -12.48 0.16 -17.52
C ILE A 117 -13.85 0.13 -16.86
N SER A 118 -13.88 -0.29 -15.62
CA SER A 118 -15.07 -0.18 -14.77
C SER A 118 -15.13 1.21 -14.12
N LYS A 119 -15.87 2.13 -14.72
CA LYS A 119 -16.05 3.49 -14.19
C LYS A 119 -16.52 3.51 -12.72
N PRO A 120 -17.46 2.65 -12.29
CA PRO A 120 -17.84 2.59 -10.88
C PRO A 120 -16.67 2.22 -9.95
N MET A 121 -15.76 1.36 -10.40
CA MET A 121 -14.59 0.97 -9.60
C MET A 121 -13.54 2.07 -9.54
N VAL A 122 -13.38 2.85 -10.60
CA VAL A 122 -12.50 4.03 -10.59
C VAL A 122 -13.03 5.09 -9.64
N GLY A 123 -14.34 5.32 -9.67
CA GLY A 123 -15.02 6.29 -8.78
C GLY A 123 -14.52 7.71 -9.01
N ILE A 124 -14.29 8.42 -7.93
CA ILE A 124 -13.87 9.83 -7.92
C ILE A 124 -12.35 10.03 -7.89
N ARG A 125 -11.57 8.98 -8.04
CA ARG A 125 -10.11 9.07 -8.02
C ARG A 125 -9.58 9.90 -9.18
N ILE A 126 -8.53 10.68 -8.91
CA ILE A 126 -7.89 11.57 -9.88
C ILE A 126 -6.37 11.40 -9.80
N ASN A 127 -5.73 11.08 -10.92
CA ASN A 127 -4.29 10.87 -10.98
C ASN A 127 -3.45 12.09 -10.55
N ASP A 128 -3.87 13.30 -10.85
CA ASP A 128 -3.15 14.50 -10.41
C ASP A 128 -3.07 14.59 -8.88
N SER A 129 -4.14 14.25 -8.20
CA SER A 129 -4.19 14.21 -6.75
C SER A 129 -3.36 13.05 -6.19
N ILE A 130 -3.41 11.87 -6.83
CA ILE A 130 -2.55 10.73 -6.48
C ILE A 130 -1.07 11.12 -6.58
N LYS A 131 -0.67 11.80 -7.65
CA LYS A 131 0.71 12.29 -7.84
C LYS A 131 1.15 13.26 -6.76
N LYS A 132 0.27 14.15 -6.30
CA LYS A 132 0.55 15.07 -5.19
C LYS A 132 0.82 14.31 -3.89
N ILE A 133 -0.05 13.36 -3.54
CA ILE A 133 0.15 12.49 -2.38
C ILE A 133 1.48 11.75 -2.49
N ASN A 134 1.75 11.11 -3.63
CA ASN A 134 2.98 10.36 -3.86
C ASN A 134 4.23 11.24 -3.75
N SER A 135 4.17 12.47 -4.24
CA SER A 135 5.27 13.44 -4.10
C SER A 135 5.59 13.75 -2.63
N GLU A 136 4.57 13.95 -1.81
CA GLU A 136 4.75 14.18 -0.37
C GLU A 136 5.30 12.94 0.35
N LEU A 137 4.83 11.75 -0.01
CA LEU A 137 5.33 10.49 0.54
C LEU A 137 6.79 10.24 0.15
N LYS A 138 7.17 10.54 -1.09
CA LYS A 138 8.55 10.44 -1.55
C LYS A 138 9.49 11.37 -0.78
N LYS A 139 9.06 12.62 -0.54
CA LYS A 139 9.83 13.56 0.29
C LYS A 139 9.96 13.09 1.74
N TYR A 140 8.92 12.48 2.28
CA TYR A 140 8.91 11.97 3.65
C TYR A 140 9.84 10.79 3.84
N CYS A 141 9.84 9.83 2.90
CA CYS A 141 10.75 8.69 2.95
C CYS A 141 12.17 9.17 2.70
N ASN A 142 12.98 9.00 3.72
CA ASN A 142 14.43 9.09 3.64
C ASN A 142 14.97 7.78 4.20
N ASP A 143 16.22 7.47 3.99
CA ASP A 143 16.81 6.18 4.37
C ASP A 143 16.68 5.80 5.85
N LYS A 144 16.20 6.72 6.70
CA LYS A 144 16.03 6.51 8.13
C LYS A 144 14.67 5.99 8.54
N ASN A 145 13.59 6.36 7.82
CA ASN A 145 12.22 6.01 8.20
C ASN A 145 11.57 5.00 7.26
N CYS A 146 11.72 5.15 5.96
CA CYS A 146 11.21 4.23 4.96
C CYS A 146 11.99 4.36 3.65
N THR A 147 11.87 3.34 2.81
CA THR A 147 12.33 3.38 1.41
C THR A 147 11.12 3.51 0.51
N TYR A 148 11.10 4.55 -0.30
CA TYR A 148 10.01 4.80 -1.25
C TYR A 148 10.17 3.93 -2.50
N LEU A 149 9.11 3.22 -2.89
CA LEU A 149 9.05 2.46 -4.14
C LEU A 149 8.10 3.16 -5.11
N ASP A 150 8.64 3.65 -6.21
CA ASP A 150 7.86 4.36 -7.24
C ASP A 150 7.15 3.36 -8.17
N MET A 151 6.12 2.73 -7.65
CA MET A 151 5.28 1.81 -8.44
C MET A 151 4.42 2.57 -9.46
N TYR A 152 4.02 3.80 -9.16
CA TYR A 152 3.22 4.63 -10.08
C TYR A 152 3.88 4.72 -11.45
N SER A 153 5.16 5.10 -11.49
CA SER A 153 5.90 5.25 -12.75
C SER A 153 6.09 3.93 -13.51
N LEU A 154 6.13 2.79 -12.81
CA LEU A 154 6.22 1.48 -13.45
C LEU A 154 4.90 1.05 -14.09
N LEU A 155 3.78 1.48 -13.53
CA LEU A 155 2.44 1.03 -13.89
C LEU A 155 1.72 1.98 -14.84
N GLU A 156 2.19 3.23 -14.98
CA GLU A 156 1.56 4.22 -15.86
C GLU A 156 1.89 3.97 -17.33
N ASP A 157 0.93 4.31 -18.19
CA ASP A 157 1.12 4.41 -19.63
C ASP A 157 1.72 5.78 -20.02
N LYS A 158 1.88 6.03 -21.32
CA LYS A 158 2.43 7.29 -21.85
C LYS A 158 1.61 8.55 -21.49
N ASP A 159 0.34 8.37 -21.14
CA ASP A 159 -0.60 9.44 -20.80
C ASP A 159 -0.79 9.58 -19.27
N GLY A 160 -0.07 8.80 -18.47
CA GLY A 160 -0.09 8.84 -17.02
C GLY A 160 -1.23 8.06 -16.38
N ASN A 161 -1.93 7.22 -17.14
CA ASN A 161 -2.98 6.33 -16.65
C ASN A 161 -2.43 4.95 -16.34
N LEU A 162 -3.12 4.19 -15.49
CA LEU A 162 -2.79 2.78 -15.31
C LEU A 162 -2.85 2.05 -16.66
N LYS A 163 -1.81 1.31 -17.00
CA LYS A 163 -1.79 0.50 -18.23
C LYS A 163 -2.98 -0.44 -18.28
N LEU A 164 -3.63 -0.55 -19.45
CA LEU A 164 -4.82 -1.38 -19.63
C LEU A 164 -4.60 -2.86 -19.31
N GLU A 165 -3.39 -3.36 -19.45
CA GLU A 165 -3.06 -4.75 -19.10
C GLU A 165 -3.17 -5.05 -17.60
N TYR A 166 -3.16 -4.02 -16.75
CA TYR A 166 -3.29 -4.13 -15.29
C TYR A 166 -4.70 -3.76 -14.80
N THR A 167 -5.62 -3.43 -15.69
CA THR A 167 -7.02 -3.17 -15.34
C THR A 167 -7.84 -4.47 -15.45
N LYS A 168 -8.75 -4.67 -14.52
CA LYS A 168 -9.70 -5.80 -14.53
C LYS A 168 -11.12 -5.27 -14.41
#